data_bba47bbb22883a5a01514b7fabc38885
#
_entry.id   bba47bbb22883a5a01514b7fabc38885
#
_cell.length_a   1.000
_cell.length_b   1.000
_cell.length_c   1.000
_cell.angle_alpha   90.00
_cell.angle_beta   90.00
_cell.angle_gamma   90.00
#
_symmetry.space_group_name_H-M   'P 1'
#
loop_
_entity.id
_entity.type
_entity.pdbx_description
1 polymer ?
#
loop_
_entity_poly.entity_id
_entity_poly.type
_entity_poly.pdbx_seq_one_letter_code
_entity_poly.pdbx_strand_id
1 'polypeptide(L)'
;MKLADVDVVVVGAGLAGLSCARHLMNRSMSFIVLEADDRIGGRLKTDVLDGFLLNHGFQVLQTAYPEARRQLDYHRLELKPFAPGAIIRVAGKFKRISDPRRRPRDIWSSLTAPVGTFADRLRTIRMVSSARRGSVSNLFQSPDMTTLDFLQSQGISEKMIERFFKPFFWGVCLDPVIQASSNVFKYVLRVFAEGDVALPGQGMAAIASQLAEDLPEEAIRTESRVESVHPGGAVLTSGQTIKCRAVVLATEGPETLRLLGKPASMASQGELCLYFAAPKAPNTDPYLILNGEGTGVINSLTVPSVVATSYAPAGEELISVVLIGHLALDDKTAESAVRKDLTDWFGPAVEKWRHLKTYRIQHALPAQTPPIPDPTVPSKSVRPGIYVCGEYQSVPGIQWALLSGRHAAEAVIKELAEPPG
;
A
#
# COMPACT_ATOMS: atom_id res chain seq x y z
N MET A 1 -29.53 -28.17 19.38
CA MET A 1 -28.62 -27.48 18.46
C MET A 1 -27.66 -26.67 19.32
N LYS A 2 -26.34 -26.96 19.36
CA LYS A 2 -25.38 -26.12 20.08
C LYS A 2 -25.33 -24.77 19.31
N LEU A 3 -25.68 -23.70 20.01
CA LEU A 3 -25.59 -22.31 19.49
C LEU A 3 -24.16 -22.03 19.02
N ALA A 4 -24.02 -21.23 17.97
CA ALA A 4 -22.73 -20.71 17.56
C ALA A 4 -22.16 -19.80 18.68
N ASP A 5 -20.83 -19.79 18.83
CA ASP A 5 -20.17 -18.94 19.85
C ASP A 5 -20.31 -17.46 19.47
N VAL A 6 -20.25 -17.17 18.15
CA VAL A 6 -20.44 -15.85 17.53
C VAL A 6 -21.15 -16.01 16.17
N ASP A 7 -21.70 -14.92 15.61
CA ASP A 7 -22.25 -14.95 14.26
C ASP A 7 -21.15 -15.10 13.21
N VAL A 8 -20.04 -14.35 13.38
CA VAL A 8 -18.99 -14.27 12.36
C VAL A 8 -17.60 -14.42 12.97
N VAL A 9 -16.78 -15.28 12.38
CA VAL A 9 -15.32 -15.30 12.62
C VAL A 9 -14.65 -14.58 11.47
N VAL A 10 -13.84 -13.53 11.78
CA VAL A 10 -12.98 -12.83 10.83
C VAL A 10 -11.54 -13.29 11.06
N VAL A 11 -10.91 -13.84 10.04
CA VAL A 11 -9.53 -14.37 10.11
C VAL A 11 -8.58 -13.34 9.48
N GLY A 12 -7.75 -12.72 10.33
CA GLY A 12 -6.80 -11.67 9.99
C GLY A 12 -7.26 -10.27 10.42
N ALA A 13 -6.42 -9.57 11.19
CA ALA A 13 -6.63 -8.20 11.68
C ALA A 13 -5.88 -7.15 10.83
N GLY A 14 -5.72 -7.38 9.54
CA GLY A 14 -5.31 -6.37 8.57
C GLY A 14 -6.46 -5.40 8.27
N LEU A 15 -6.23 -4.38 7.41
CA LEU A 15 -7.25 -3.37 7.09
C LEU A 15 -8.57 -3.96 6.59
N ALA A 16 -8.52 -5.02 5.79
CA ALA A 16 -9.73 -5.66 5.29
C ALA A 16 -10.54 -6.32 6.43
N GLY A 17 -9.88 -7.04 7.33
CA GLY A 17 -10.53 -7.67 8.49
C GLY A 17 -11.09 -6.63 9.47
N LEU A 18 -10.34 -5.60 9.80
CA LEU A 18 -10.79 -4.51 10.68
C LEU A 18 -11.97 -3.73 10.07
N SER A 19 -11.92 -3.43 8.76
CA SER A 19 -13.04 -2.83 8.05
C SER A 19 -14.27 -3.73 8.08
N CYS A 20 -14.11 -5.03 7.86
CA CYS A 20 -15.20 -6.01 7.97
C CYS A 20 -15.81 -6.00 9.39
N ALA A 21 -14.99 -6.12 10.42
CA ALA A 21 -15.42 -6.13 11.82
C ALA A 21 -16.21 -4.88 12.21
N ARG A 22 -15.75 -3.67 11.82
CA ARG A 22 -16.50 -2.43 12.06
C ARG A 22 -17.88 -2.43 11.40
N HIS A 23 -17.98 -2.95 10.18
CA HIS A 23 -19.27 -3.02 9.49
C HIS A 23 -20.22 -4.07 10.09
N LEU A 24 -19.69 -5.19 10.59
CA LEU A 24 -20.47 -6.18 11.37
C LEU A 24 -20.97 -5.56 12.68
N MET A 25 -20.11 -4.88 13.42
CA MET A 25 -20.47 -4.18 14.65
C MET A 25 -21.59 -3.17 14.44
N ASN A 26 -21.50 -2.35 13.38
CA ASN A 26 -22.53 -1.34 13.04
C ASN A 26 -23.91 -1.97 12.68
N ARG A 27 -23.97 -3.28 12.52
CA ARG A 27 -25.20 -4.05 12.28
C ARG A 27 -25.55 -4.99 13.44
N SER A 28 -24.91 -4.78 14.60
CA SER A 28 -25.14 -5.54 15.82
C SER A 28 -24.94 -7.05 15.66
N MET A 29 -24.06 -7.44 14.72
CA MET A 29 -23.64 -8.84 14.57
C MET A 29 -22.58 -9.16 15.60
N SER A 30 -22.65 -10.31 16.25
CA SER A 30 -21.58 -10.81 17.11
C SER A 30 -20.43 -11.36 16.26
N PHE A 31 -19.20 -10.99 16.60
CA PHE A 31 -18.03 -11.42 15.83
C PHE A 31 -16.80 -11.57 16.70
N ILE A 32 -15.80 -12.26 16.16
CA ILE A 32 -14.44 -12.31 16.69
C ILE A 32 -13.45 -12.17 15.53
N VAL A 33 -12.39 -11.39 15.75
CA VAL A 33 -11.25 -11.24 14.83
C VAL A 33 -10.09 -12.05 15.37
N LEU A 34 -9.53 -12.93 14.57
CA LEU A 34 -8.40 -13.80 14.91
C LEU A 34 -7.17 -13.36 14.12
N GLU A 35 -6.14 -12.91 14.80
CA GLU A 35 -4.87 -12.49 14.23
C GLU A 35 -3.75 -13.46 14.64
N ALA A 36 -2.95 -13.89 13.69
CA ALA A 36 -1.87 -14.82 13.92
C ALA A 36 -0.63 -14.16 14.56
N ASP A 37 -0.46 -12.86 14.35
CA ASP A 37 0.66 -12.07 14.85
C ASP A 37 0.37 -11.49 16.24
N ASP A 38 1.38 -10.88 16.86
CA ASP A 38 1.29 -10.25 18.19
C ASP A 38 0.51 -8.92 18.19
N ARG A 39 0.25 -8.35 17.01
CA ARG A 39 -0.41 -7.04 16.82
C ARG A 39 -1.23 -6.97 15.54
N ILE A 40 -2.22 -6.08 15.55
CA ILE A 40 -3.09 -5.78 14.40
C ILE A 40 -2.36 -4.97 13.32
N GLY A 41 -3.00 -4.81 12.15
CA GLY A 41 -2.56 -3.94 11.06
C GLY A 41 -2.06 -4.70 9.83
N GLY A 42 -1.73 -5.98 9.95
CA GLY A 42 -1.19 -6.76 8.85
C GLY A 42 0.11 -6.16 8.32
N ARG A 43 0.12 -5.66 7.08
CA ARG A 43 1.29 -4.98 6.48
C ARG A 43 1.46 -3.53 6.91
N LEU A 44 0.43 -2.87 7.46
CA LEU A 44 0.55 -1.52 8.00
C LEU A 44 1.03 -1.57 9.45
N LYS A 45 2.34 -1.76 9.62
CA LYS A 45 3.02 -1.77 10.91
C LYS A 45 4.01 -0.62 11.00
N THR A 46 4.22 -0.12 12.20
CA THR A 46 5.25 0.88 12.52
C THR A 46 5.98 0.42 13.76
N ASP A 47 7.30 0.32 13.69
CA ASP A 47 8.16 0.06 14.85
C ASP A 47 8.67 1.39 15.40
N VAL A 48 8.87 1.44 16.71
CA VAL A 48 9.57 2.54 17.38
C VAL A 48 10.97 2.06 17.74
N LEU A 49 11.99 2.72 17.21
CA LEU A 49 13.39 2.39 17.47
C LEU A 49 14.16 3.68 17.77
N ASP A 50 14.72 3.83 18.94
CA ASP A 50 15.50 5.01 19.37
C ASP A 50 14.75 6.34 19.15
N GLY A 51 13.41 6.36 19.26
CA GLY A 51 12.57 7.51 18.99
C GLY A 51 12.21 7.75 17.51
N PHE A 52 12.68 6.91 16.61
CA PHE A 52 12.27 6.93 15.20
C PHE A 52 11.02 6.09 14.97
N LEU A 53 10.15 6.52 14.06
CA LEU A 53 9.00 5.75 13.57
C LEU A 53 9.37 5.06 12.25
N LEU A 54 9.52 3.75 12.27
CA LEU A 54 9.93 2.93 11.13
C LEU A 54 8.72 2.14 10.61
N ASN A 55 8.17 2.53 9.47
CA ASN A 55 7.11 1.76 8.83
C ASN A 55 7.69 0.48 8.20
N HIS A 56 6.89 -0.59 8.13
CA HIS A 56 7.28 -1.83 7.46
C HIS A 56 7.20 -1.66 5.94
N GLY A 57 8.27 -1.09 5.36
CA GLY A 57 8.33 -0.69 3.95
C GLY A 57 7.88 0.76 3.70
N PHE A 58 8.01 1.20 2.45
CA PHE A 58 7.57 2.54 2.07
C PHE A 58 6.07 2.54 1.78
N GLN A 59 5.30 3.10 2.69
CA GLN A 59 3.85 3.15 2.61
C GLN A 59 3.35 4.59 2.77
N VAL A 60 2.26 4.92 2.09
CA VAL A 60 1.62 6.24 2.13
C VAL A 60 0.10 6.10 2.04
N LEU A 61 -0.62 7.10 2.55
CA LEU A 61 -2.05 7.22 2.37
C LEU A 61 -2.35 8.25 1.27
N GLN A 62 -3.14 7.84 0.28
CA GLN A 62 -3.71 8.76 -0.71
C GLN A 62 -4.99 9.39 -0.15
N THR A 63 -4.99 10.70 0.05
CA THR A 63 -6.14 11.37 0.69
C THR A 63 -7.39 11.39 -0.20
N ALA A 64 -7.27 11.11 -1.50
CA ALA A 64 -8.39 11.00 -2.43
C ALA A 64 -9.13 9.65 -2.37
N TYR A 65 -8.65 8.68 -1.61
CA TYR A 65 -9.29 7.37 -1.48
C TYR A 65 -10.70 7.48 -0.87
N PRO A 66 -11.78 7.17 -1.64
CA PRO A 66 -13.14 7.36 -1.15
C PRO A 66 -13.47 6.51 0.08
N GLU A 67 -13.04 5.25 0.08
CA GLU A 67 -13.34 4.34 1.20
C GLU A 67 -12.52 4.71 2.44
N ALA A 68 -11.28 5.15 2.27
CA ALA A 68 -10.47 5.66 3.38
C ALA A 68 -11.11 6.90 4.00
N ARG A 69 -11.61 7.86 3.19
CA ARG A 69 -12.36 9.03 3.68
C ARG A 69 -13.63 8.66 4.43
N ARG A 70 -14.27 7.58 4.03
CA ARG A 70 -15.51 7.09 4.67
C ARG A 70 -15.25 6.47 6.04
N GLN A 71 -14.12 5.79 6.20
CA GLN A 71 -13.83 4.96 7.37
C GLN A 71 -12.83 5.59 8.35
N LEU A 72 -12.04 6.56 7.91
CA LEU A 72 -10.95 7.15 8.69
C LEU A 72 -11.19 8.63 8.98
N ASP A 73 -10.86 9.05 10.17
CA ASP A 73 -10.77 10.45 10.55
C ASP A 73 -9.35 10.97 10.25
N TYR A 74 -9.22 11.71 9.16
CA TYR A 74 -7.94 12.24 8.69
C TYR A 74 -7.35 13.31 9.63
N HIS A 75 -8.19 14.02 10.38
CA HIS A 75 -7.72 15.00 11.36
C HIS A 75 -7.03 14.30 12.54
N ARG A 76 -7.63 13.23 13.06
CA ARG A 76 -7.05 12.44 14.16
C ARG A 76 -5.79 11.67 13.73
N LEU A 77 -5.66 11.31 12.45
CA LEU A 77 -4.44 10.72 11.90
C LEU A 77 -3.31 11.74 11.72
N GLU A 78 -3.59 13.03 11.88
CA GLU A 78 -2.62 14.12 11.71
C GLU A 78 -1.84 14.02 10.39
N LEU A 79 -2.55 13.83 9.29
CA LEU A 79 -1.94 13.59 7.99
C LEU A 79 -1.00 14.72 7.57
N LYS A 80 0.25 14.37 7.26
CA LYS A 80 1.29 15.27 6.78
C LYS A 80 1.56 15.00 5.29
N PRO A 81 1.24 15.94 4.40
CA PRO A 81 1.33 15.72 2.96
C PRO A 81 2.76 15.84 2.45
N PHE A 82 3.08 15.01 1.48
CA PHE A 82 4.20 15.23 0.57
C PHE A 82 3.92 16.43 -0.34
N ALA A 83 4.96 17.06 -0.85
CA ALA A 83 4.81 18.04 -1.90
C ALA A 83 4.32 17.37 -3.20
N PRO A 84 3.41 18.03 -3.97
CA PRO A 84 2.82 17.46 -5.17
C PRO A 84 3.83 17.42 -6.33
N GLY A 85 4.54 16.33 -6.46
CA GLY A 85 5.59 16.11 -7.46
C GLY A 85 6.64 15.13 -6.98
N ALA A 86 7.80 15.16 -7.62
CA ALA A 86 8.96 14.35 -7.27
C ALA A 86 10.27 15.08 -7.59
N ILE A 87 11.33 14.69 -6.94
CA ILE A 87 12.70 15.00 -7.36
C ILE A 87 13.22 13.78 -8.12
N ILE A 88 13.79 14.00 -9.29
CA ILE A 88 14.32 12.91 -10.13
C ILE A 88 15.82 13.12 -10.26
N ARG A 89 16.59 12.09 -9.93
CA ARG A 89 18.02 12.05 -10.23
C ARG A 89 18.21 11.66 -11.68
N VAL A 90 18.83 12.53 -12.46
CA VAL A 90 19.12 12.30 -13.87
C VAL A 90 20.38 13.04 -14.29
N ALA A 91 21.29 12.36 -14.99
CA ALA A 91 22.61 12.89 -15.41
C ALA A 91 23.41 13.48 -14.21
N GLY A 92 23.45 12.76 -13.09
CA GLY A 92 24.16 13.14 -11.87
C GLY A 92 23.55 14.34 -11.12
N LYS A 93 22.35 14.82 -11.49
CA LYS A 93 21.73 16.01 -10.90
C LYS A 93 20.30 15.73 -10.47
N PHE A 94 19.89 16.36 -9.38
CA PHE A 94 18.52 16.34 -8.90
C PHE A 94 17.67 17.39 -9.63
N LYS A 95 16.57 16.96 -10.23
CA LYS A 95 15.63 17.81 -10.98
C LYS A 95 14.25 17.67 -10.38
N ARG A 96 13.63 18.81 -10.01
CA ARG A 96 12.27 18.83 -9.46
C ARG A 96 11.25 18.85 -10.58
N ILE A 97 10.22 18.02 -10.45
CA ILE A 97 9.01 18.04 -11.27
C ILE A 97 7.82 18.14 -10.33
N SER A 98 7.00 19.14 -10.50
CA SER A 98 5.82 19.40 -9.65
C SER A 98 4.58 19.67 -10.52
N ASP A 99 3.41 19.46 -9.94
CA ASP A 99 2.14 19.89 -10.58
C ASP A 99 2.09 21.43 -10.59
N PRO A 100 2.12 22.06 -11.77
CA PRO A 100 2.18 23.50 -11.87
C PRO A 100 0.92 24.21 -11.33
N ARG A 101 -0.22 23.52 -11.27
CA ARG A 101 -1.48 24.05 -10.71
C ARG A 101 -1.39 24.19 -9.19
N ARG A 102 -0.64 23.32 -8.54
CA ARG A 102 -0.50 23.26 -7.09
C ARG A 102 0.78 23.94 -6.59
N ARG A 103 1.83 24.01 -7.46
CA ARG A 103 3.11 24.67 -7.19
C ARG A 103 3.58 25.52 -8.39
N PRO A 104 2.99 26.71 -8.64
CA PRO A 104 3.35 27.56 -9.77
C PRO A 104 4.82 27.98 -9.80
N ARG A 105 5.46 28.11 -8.63
CA ARG A 105 6.89 28.44 -8.50
C ARG A 105 7.83 27.41 -9.11
N ASP A 106 7.39 26.17 -9.26
CA ASP A 106 8.21 25.06 -9.78
C ASP A 106 8.00 24.84 -11.30
N ILE A 107 7.25 25.70 -11.99
CA ILE A 107 6.95 25.56 -13.42
C ILE A 107 8.24 25.52 -14.26
N TRP A 108 9.17 26.43 -14.04
CA TRP A 108 10.42 26.48 -14.80
C TRP A 108 11.28 25.24 -14.58
N SER A 109 11.41 24.79 -13.33
CA SER A 109 12.11 23.55 -13.01
C SER A 109 11.46 22.35 -13.71
N SER A 110 10.14 22.26 -13.67
CA SER A 110 9.37 21.19 -14.32
C SER A 110 9.49 21.23 -15.85
N LEU A 111 9.52 22.42 -16.47
CA LEU A 111 9.66 22.58 -17.91
C LEU A 111 11.07 22.26 -18.43
N THR A 112 12.09 22.57 -17.65
CA THR A 112 13.50 22.38 -18.04
C THR A 112 14.07 21.03 -17.62
N ALA A 113 13.35 20.25 -16.83
CA ALA A 113 13.81 18.93 -16.42
C ALA A 113 14.01 18.01 -17.65
N PRO A 114 15.18 17.36 -17.81
CA PRO A 114 15.51 16.53 -18.98
C PRO A 114 14.89 15.13 -18.91
N VAL A 115 13.65 15.04 -18.49
CA VAL A 115 12.94 13.76 -18.21
C VAL A 115 12.16 13.28 -19.42
N GLY A 116 11.62 14.19 -20.21
CA GLY A 116 10.86 13.90 -21.42
C GLY A 116 10.75 15.12 -22.32
N THR A 117 9.93 15.03 -23.35
CA THR A 117 9.65 16.10 -24.32
C THR A 117 8.48 16.98 -23.85
N PHE A 118 8.27 18.13 -24.48
CA PHE A 118 7.06 18.94 -24.24
C PHE A 118 5.78 18.18 -24.65
N ALA A 119 5.85 17.39 -25.73
CA ALA A 119 4.73 16.55 -26.16
C ALA A 119 4.35 15.49 -25.11
N ASP A 120 5.34 14.90 -24.41
CA ASP A 120 5.07 13.95 -23.32
C ASP A 120 4.28 14.59 -22.17
N ARG A 121 4.59 15.84 -21.84
CA ARG A 121 3.87 16.58 -20.79
C ARG A 121 2.40 16.83 -21.18
N LEU A 122 2.15 17.23 -22.42
CA LEU A 122 0.78 17.40 -22.93
C LEU A 122 0.01 16.08 -22.93
N ARG A 123 0.66 14.99 -23.35
CA ARG A 123 0.06 13.65 -23.31
C ARG A 123 -0.24 13.20 -21.88
N THR A 124 0.67 13.44 -20.93
CA THR A 124 0.45 13.15 -19.51
C THR A 124 -0.74 13.93 -18.97
N ILE A 125 -0.87 15.22 -19.28
CA ILE A 125 -2.03 16.03 -18.87
C ILE A 125 -3.33 15.46 -19.46
N ARG A 126 -3.32 14.99 -20.70
CA ARG A 126 -4.49 14.36 -21.34
C ARG A 126 -4.84 13.05 -20.65
N MET A 127 -3.85 12.19 -20.34
CA MET A 127 -4.06 10.94 -19.61
C MET A 127 -4.68 11.19 -18.23
N VAL A 128 -4.14 12.13 -17.46
CA VAL A 128 -4.69 12.52 -16.15
C VAL A 128 -6.11 13.03 -16.28
N SER A 129 -6.38 13.92 -17.27
CA SER A 129 -7.72 14.45 -17.52
C SER A 129 -8.71 13.37 -17.93
N SER A 130 -8.27 12.38 -18.71
CA SER A 130 -9.10 11.23 -19.10
C SER A 130 -9.39 10.32 -17.91
N ALA A 131 -8.38 10.02 -17.09
CA ALA A 131 -8.52 9.15 -15.92
C ALA A 131 -9.49 9.71 -14.84
N ARG A 132 -9.69 11.03 -14.81
CA ARG A 132 -10.63 11.71 -13.92
C ARG A 132 -12.09 11.67 -14.39
N ARG A 133 -12.34 11.28 -15.64
CA ARG A 133 -13.69 11.25 -16.19
C ARG A 133 -14.40 9.95 -15.87
N GLY A 134 -15.70 10.04 -15.61
CA GLY A 134 -16.54 8.87 -15.34
C GLY A 134 -16.35 8.27 -13.96
N SER A 135 -17.00 7.13 -13.74
CA SER A 135 -16.90 6.37 -12.49
C SER A 135 -15.61 5.55 -12.42
N VAL A 136 -15.22 5.12 -11.22
CA VAL A 136 -14.10 4.19 -11.03
C VAL A 136 -14.41 2.85 -11.68
N SER A 137 -15.65 2.35 -11.59
CA SER A 137 -16.07 1.11 -12.25
C SER A 137 -15.88 1.19 -13.76
N ASN A 138 -16.30 2.31 -14.41
CA ASN A 138 -16.09 2.49 -15.86
C ASN A 138 -14.61 2.43 -16.25
N LEU A 139 -13.73 2.92 -15.38
CA LEU A 139 -12.29 2.86 -15.61
C LEU A 139 -11.81 1.40 -15.63
N PHE A 140 -12.22 0.58 -14.66
CA PHE A 140 -11.81 -0.83 -14.58
C PHE A 140 -12.52 -1.74 -15.59
N GLN A 141 -13.65 -1.34 -16.12
CA GLN A 141 -14.35 -2.04 -17.21
C GLN A 141 -13.80 -1.67 -18.60
N SER A 142 -12.91 -0.67 -18.69
CA SER A 142 -12.26 -0.33 -19.98
C SER A 142 -11.22 -1.41 -20.38
N PRO A 143 -10.90 -1.52 -21.69
CA PRO A 143 -9.85 -2.44 -22.14
C PRO A 143 -8.58 -2.27 -21.33
N ASP A 144 -8.04 -3.39 -20.86
CA ASP A 144 -6.86 -3.45 -20.01
C ASP A 144 -5.68 -4.05 -20.75
N MET A 145 -4.50 -3.50 -20.52
CA MET A 145 -3.22 -3.93 -21.08
C MET A 145 -2.10 -3.64 -20.08
N THR A 146 -0.86 -3.94 -20.39
CA THR A 146 0.24 -3.54 -19.54
C THR A 146 0.38 -2.02 -19.49
N THR A 147 0.87 -1.48 -18.37
CA THR A 147 1.14 -0.04 -18.27
C THR A 147 2.17 0.41 -19.30
N LEU A 148 3.16 -0.44 -19.62
CA LEU A 148 4.15 -0.14 -20.64
C LEU A 148 3.50 0.03 -22.03
N ASP A 149 2.70 -0.96 -22.46
CA ASP A 149 2.00 -0.90 -23.75
C ASP A 149 1.06 0.30 -23.82
N PHE A 150 0.37 0.60 -22.70
CA PHE A 150 -0.50 1.77 -22.62
C PHE A 150 0.29 3.07 -22.82
N LEU A 151 1.41 3.27 -22.12
CA LEU A 151 2.24 4.48 -22.26
C LEU A 151 2.77 4.62 -23.70
N GLN A 152 3.21 3.53 -24.32
CA GLN A 152 3.65 3.51 -25.70
C GLN A 152 2.49 3.84 -26.66
N SER A 153 1.31 3.28 -26.46
CA SER A 153 0.11 3.59 -27.27
C SER A 153 -0.32 5.05 -27.18
N GLN A 154 -0.06 5.70 -26.04
CA GLN A 154 -0.30 7.14 -25.86
C GLN A 154 0.82 7.99 -26.50
N GLY A 155 1.84 7.37 -27.09
CA GLY A 155 2.98 8.02 -27.74
C GLY A 155 3.95 8.69 -26.76
N ILE A 156 3.99 8.26 -25.49
CA ILE A 156 4.98 8.71 -24.51
C ILE A 156 6.37 8.26 -24.97
N SER A 157 7.34 9.15 -24.94
CA SER A 157 8.71 8.84 -25.35
C SER A 157 9.36 7.84 -24.40
N GLU A 158 10.23 6.99 -24.92
CA GLU A 158 11.04 6.06 -24.12
C GLU A 158 11.81 6.79 -23.00
N LYS A 159 12.34 7.98 -23.33
CA LYS A 159 13.02 8.84 -22.36
C LYS A 159 12.14 9.19 -21.15
N MET A 160 10.87 9.50 -21.35
CA MET A 160 9.93 9.81 -20.27
C MET A 160 9.52 8.54 -19.53
N ILE A 161 9.38 7.43 -20.24
CA ILE A 161 9.09 6.12 -19.63
C ILE A 161 10.24 5.73 -18.69
N GLU A 162 11.47 5.67 -19.18
CA GLU A 162 12.62 5.21 -18.38
C GLU A 162 12.98 6.14 -17.22
N ARG A 163 12.89 7.47 -17.41
CA ARG A 163 13.36 8.43 -16.42
C ARG A 163 12.32 8.84 -15.38
N PHE A 164 11.03 8.64 -15.68
CA PHE A 164 9.95 9.06 -14.78
C PHE A 164 8.94 7.95 -14.49
N PHE A 165 8.23 7.47 -15.53
CA PHE A 165 7.13 6.53 -15.29
C PHE A 165 7.61 5.21 -14.68
N LYS A 166 8.71 4.69 -15.15
CA LYS A 166 9.28 3.44 -14.67
C LYS A 166 9.70 3.54 -13.19
N PRO A 167 10.61 4.44 -12.76
CA PRO A 167 10.99 4.53 -11.35
C PRO A 167 9.83 4.92 -10.43
N PHE A 168 8.87 5.72 -10.92
CA PHE A 168 7.67 6.07 -10.18
C PHE A 168 6.75 4.86 -9.98
N PHE A 169 6.46 4.14 -11.07
CA PHE A 169 5.57 3.00 -11.03
C PHE A 169 6.20 1.76 -10.38
N TRP A 170 7.52 1.64 -10.42
CA TRP A 170 8.22 0.69 -9.58
C TRP A 170 7.83 0.87 -8.11
N GLY A 171 7.88 2.11 -7.61
CA GLY A 171 7.49 2.40 -6.23
C GLY A 171 6.01 2.16 -5.92
N VAL A 172 5.12 2.29 -6.91
CA VAL A 172 3.67 2.13 -6.71
C VAL A 172 3.22 0.67 -6.81
N CYS A 173 3.72 -0.08 -7.81
CA CYS A 173 3.30 -1.45 -8.10
C CYS A 173 4.34 -2.49 -7.72
N LEU A 174 5.53 -2.07 -7.29
CA LEU A 174 6.71 -2.90 -7.02
C LEU A 174 7.10 -3.78 -8.21
N ASP A 175 6.75 -3.35 -9.41
CA ASP A 175 6.94 -4.08 -10.66
C ASP A 175 8.05 -3.42 -11.49
N PRO A 176 9.26 -4.04 -11.57
CA PRO A 176 10.43 -3.45 -12.20
C PRO A 176 10.32 -3.31 -13.73
N VAL A 177 9.35 -3.96 -14.34
CA VAL A 177 9.15 -3.95 -15.80
C VAL A 177 7.85 -3.29 -16.25
N ILE A 178 7.10 -2.70 -15.29
CA ILE A 178 5.82 -2.00 -15.48
C ILE A 178 4.79 -2.79 -16.34
N GLN A 179 4.71 -4.11 -16.07
CA GLN A 179 3.71 -5.01 -16.65
C GLN A 179 2.36 -4.95 -15.93
N ALA A 180 2.28 -4.20 -14.82
CA ALA A 180 1.04 -3.99 -14.10
C ALA A 180 -0.03 -3.35 -15.00
N SER A 181 -1.29 -3.60 -14.65
CA SER A 181 -2.49 -3.16 -15.38
C SER A 181 -2.52 -1.66 -15.66
N SER A 182 -2.85 -1.29 -16.89
CA SER A 182 -3.10 0.10 -17.28
C SER A 182 -4.32 0.72 -16.58
N ASN A 183 -5.29 -0.08 -16.15
CA ASN A 183 -6.43 0.41 -15.40
C ASN A 183 -6.03 0.79 -13.97
N VAL A 184 -5.11 0.04 -13.35
CA VAL A 184 -4.48 0.42 -12.09
C VAL A 184 -3.68 1.72 -12.27
N PHE A 185 -2.88 1.82 -13.33
CA PHE A 185 -2.15 3.06 -13.66
C PHE A 185 -3.06 4.27 -13.79
N LYS A 186 -4.13 4.17 -14.56
CA LYS A 186 -5.12 5.25 -14.71
C LYS A 186 -5.76 5.64 -13.38
N TYR A 187 -6.09 4.65 -12.54
CA TYR A 187 -6.63 4.91 -11.20
C TYR A 187 -5.62 5.67 -10.32
N VAL A 188 -4.35 5.26 -10.34
CA VAL A 188 -3.27 5.96 -9.63
C VAL A 188 -3.15 7.40 -10.12
N LEU A 189 -3.12 7.64 -11.43
CA LEU A 189 -3.10 9.01 -11.98
C LEU A 189 -4.28 9.86 -11.48
N ARG A 190 -5.48 9.24 -11.40
CA ARG A 190 -6.68 9.90 -10.89
C ARG A 190 -6.52 10.34 -9.45
N VAL A 191 -6.14 9.44 -8.55
CA VAL A 191 -6.06 9.74 -7.10
C VAL A 191 -4.93 10.72 -6.79
N PHE A 192 -3.81 10.67 -7.51
CA PHE A 192 -2.74 11.67 -7.39
C PHE A 192 -3.17 13.06 -7.86
N ALA A 193 -4.08 13.14 -8.82
CA ALA A 193 -4.62 14.42 -9.31
C ALA A 193 -5.72 15.01 -8.43
N GLU A 194 -6.39 14.17 -7.61
CA GLU A 194 -7.55 14.54 -6.81
C GLU A 194 -7.24 14.74 -5.31
N GLY A 195 -6.09 14.27 -4.85
CA GLY A 195 -5.68 14.37 -3.45
C GLY A 195 -4.19 14.50 -3.22
N ASP A 196 -3.81 14.33 -1.97
CA ASP A 196 -2.44 14.35 -1.50
C ASP A 196 -1.95 12.94 -1.18
N VAL A 197 -0.65 12.73 -1.32
CA VAL A 197 0.09 11.63 -0.70
C VAL A 197 0.48 12.09 0.70
N ALA A 198 0.19 11.32 1.73
CA ALA A 198 0.45 11.74 3.10
C ALA A 198 0.93 10.60 3.99
N LEU A 199 1.62 10.99 5.07
CA LEU A 199 1.97 10.11 6.19
C LEU A 199 1.11 10.48 7.40
N PRO A 200 0.55 9.50 8.13
CA PRO A 200 -0.01 9.73 9.46
C PRO A 200 1.08 10.20 10.43
N GLY A 201 0.78 11.15 11.30
CA GLY A 201 1.74 11.72 12.24
C GLY A 201 2.34 10.72 13.23
N GLN A 202 1.64 9.61 13.48
CA GLN A 202 2.08 8.54 14.40
C GLN A 202 2.49 7.25 13.69
N GLY A 203 2.86 7.32 12.41
CA GLY A 203 3.20 6.16 11.60
C GLY A 203 2.00 5.49 10.94
N MET A 204 2.27 4.60 9.99
CA MET A 204 1.22 3.95 9.20
C MET A 204 0.32 3.02 10.03
N ALA A 205 0.84 2.46 11.14
CA ALA A 205 0.06 1.63 12.05
C ALA A 205 -1.15 2.37 12.67
N ALA A 206 -1.09 3.70 12.79
CA ALA A 206 -2.18 4.52 13.30
C ALA A 206 -3.50 4.33 12.53
N ILE A 207 -3.43 3.97 11.25
CA ILE A 207 -4.61 3.68 10.43
C ILE A 207 -5.34 2.43 10.95
N ALA A 208 -4.61 1.35 11.22
CA ALA A 208 -5.18 0.13 11.77
C ALA A 208 -5.68 0.33 13.21
N SER A 209 -4.93 1.05 14.03
CA SER A 209 -5.32 1.40 15.39
C SER A 209 -6.63 2.17 15.42
N GLN A 210 -6.80 3.17 14.56
CA GLN A 210 -8.04 3.94 14.44
C GLN A 210 -9.24 3.07 13.99
N LEU A 211 -9.01 2.10 13.10
CA LEU A 211 -10.08 1.18 12.69
C LEU A 211 -10.50 0.24 13.82
N ALA A 212 -9.58 -0.12 14.70
CA ALA A 212 -9.85 -1.02 15.80
C ALA A 212 -10.40 -0.32 17.07
N GLU A 213 -10.23 0.99 17.18
CA GLU A 213 -10.51 1.76 18.41
C GLU A 213 -11.94 1.59 18.94
N ASP A 214 -12.92 1.53 18.04
CA ASP A 214 -14.33 1.38 18.42
C ASP A 214 -14.74 -0.09 18.61
N LEU A 215 -13.86 -1.07 18.25
CA LEU A 215 -14.18 -2.49 18.39
C LEU A 215 -14.02 -2.92 19.87
N PRO A 216 -14.87 -3.82 20.37
CA PRO A 216 -14.67 -4.40 21.70
C PRO A 216 -13.30 -5.06 21.80
N GLU A 217 -12.55 -4.80 22.87
CA GLU A 217 -11.20 -5.34 23.06
C GLU A 217 -11.19 -6.88 23.01
N GLU A 218 -12.19 -7.49 23.63
CA GLU A 218 -12.37 -8.95 23.67
C GLU A 218 -12.72 -9.57 22.29
N ALA A 219 -13.14 -8.75 21.33
CA ALA A 219 -13.46 -9.19 19.99
C ALA A 219 -12.22 -9.37 19.10
N ILE A 220 -11.04 -8.87 19.51
CA ILE A 220 -9.79 -9.04 18.77
C ILE A 220 -8.86 -9.94 19.58
N ARG A 221 -8.45 -11.07 18.98
CA ARG A 221 -7.50 -12.01 19.58
C ARG A 221 -6.25 -12.08 18.71
N THR A 222 -5.15 -11.53 19.19
CA THR A 222 -3.81 -11.71 18.63
C THR A 222 -3.24 -13.08 19.01
N GLU A 223 -2.10 -13.46 18.45
CA GLU A 223 -1.42 -14.75 18.66
C GLU A 223 -2.36 -15.97 18.49
N SER A 224 -3.39 -15.80 17.64
CA SER A 224 -4.49 -16.73 17.44
C SER A 224 -4.53 -17.23 15.98
N ARG A 225 -3.47 -17.98 15.60
CA ARG A 225 -3.35 -18.51 14.24
C ARG A 225 -4.43 -19.55 13.96
N VAL A 226 -5.14 -19.37 12.85
CA VAL A 226 -6.13 -20.32 12.34
C VAL A 226 -5.45 -21.41 11.51
N GLU A 227 -5.67 -22.65 11.88
CA GLU A 227 -5.16 -23.82 11.17
C GLU A 227 -6.05 -24.19 9.98
N SER A 228 -7.36 -24.23 10.22
CA SER A 228 -8.34 -24.61 9.21
C SER A 228 -9.69 -23.91 9.41
N VAL A 229 -10.48 -23.86 8.36
CA VAL A 229 -11.84 -23.32 8.38
C VAL A 229 -12.80 -24.27 7.69
N HIS A 230 -14.05 -24.28 8.18
CA HIS A 230 -15.13 -25.07 7.62
C HIS A 230 -16.46 -24.31 7.74
N PRO A 231 -17.50 -24.67 6.99
CA PRO A 231 -18.84 -24.12 7.22
C PRO A 231 -19.25 -24.33 8.68
N GLY A 232 -19.44 -23.22 9.41
CA GLY A 232 -19.82 -23.26 10.82
C GLY A 232 -18.68 -23.09 11.83
N GLY A 233 -17.42 -22.83 11.40
CA GLY A 233 -16.36 -22.53 12.35
C GLY A 233 -14.95 -22.42 11.83
N ALA A 234 -14.05 -22.09 12.76
CA ALA A 234 -12.61 -22.04 12.56
C ALA A 234 -11.90 -22.84 13.66
N VAL A 235 -10.82 -23.53 13.31
CA VAL A 235 -9.96 -24.27 14.23
C VAL A 235 -8.64 -23.55 14.36
N LEU A 236 -8.22 -23.26 15.58
CA LEU A 236 -6.92 -22.66 15.87
C LEU A 236 -5.82 -23.72 15.92
N THR A 237 -4.57 -23.32 15.73
CA THR A 237 -3.39 -24.19 15.91
C THR A 237 -3.27 -24.76 17.33
N SER A 238 -3.90 -24.12 18.33
CA SER A 238 -4.03 -24.64 19.69
C SER A 238 -5.01 -25.82 19.83
N GLY A 239 -5.75 -26.17 18.78
CA GLY A 239 -6.83 -27.15 18.80
C GLY A 239 -8.18 -26.56 19.22
N GLN A 240 -8.26 -25.31 19.66
CA GLN A 240 -9.54 -24.68 20.01
C GLN A 240 -10.39 -24.50 18.76
N THR A 241 -11.66 -24.85 18.83
CA THR A 241 -12.65 -24.62 17.77
C THR A 241 -13.59 -23.49 18.18
N ILE A 242 -13.77 -22.51 17.30
CA ILE A 242 -14.74 -21.41 17.46
C ILE A 242 -15.87 -21.65 16.47
N LYS A 243 -17.10 -21.79 16.96
CA LYS A 243 -18.30 -22.03 16.14
C LYS A 243 -18.91 -20.72 15.73
N CYS A 244 -19.29 -20.61 14.46
CA CYS A 244 -19.93 -19.43 13.93
C CYS A 244 -20.92 -19.77 12.81
N ARG A 245 -21.68 -18.78 12.36
CA ARG A 245 -22.59 -18.89 11.20
C ARG A 245 -21.86 -18.60 9.89
N ALA A 246 -20.85 -17.74 9.94
CA ALA A 246 -20.02 -17.38 8.77
C ALA A 246 -18.56 -17.17 9.15
N VAL A 247 -17.65 -17.47 8.22
CA VAL A 247 -16.21 -17.18 8.32
C VAL A 247 -15.83 -16.20 7.20
N VAL A 248 -15.11 -15.12 7.56
CA VAL A 248 -14.53 -14.18 6.61
C VAL A 248 -13.00 -14.34 6.63
N LEU A 249 -12.42 -14.79 5.53
CA LEU A 249 -10.98 -14.85 5.35
C LEU A 249 -10.46 -13.50 4.90
N ALA A 250 -9.77 -12.79 5.78
CA ALA A 250 -9.17 -11.47 5.56
C ALA A 250 -7.64 -11.50 5.64
N THR A 251 -7.05 -12.68 5.45
CA THR A 251 -5.62 -12.91 5.41
C THR A 251 -5.02 -12.51 4.06
N GLU A 252 -3.70 -12.49 3.94
CA GLU A 252 -3.04 -12.36 2.65
C GLU A 252 -3.37 -13.51 1.70
N GLY A 253 -3.13 -13.31 0.39
CA GLY A 253 -3.53 -14.26 -0.65
C GLY A 253 -3.05 -15.69 -0.45
N PRO A 254 -1.74 -15.95 -0.25
CA PRO A 254 -1.22 -17.29 -0.04
C PRO A 254 -1.87 -18.01 1.15
N GLU A 255 -2.05 -17.31 2.27
CA GLU A 255 -2.68 -17.89 3.47
C GLU A 255 -4.17 -18.16 3.26
N THR A 256 -4.89 -17.27 2.58
CA THR A 256 -6.29 -17.54 2.19
C THR A 256 -6.40 -18.78 1.31
N LEU A 257 -5.51 -18.95 0.33
CA LEU A 257 -5.50 -20.13 -0.53
C LEU A 257 -5.25 -21.41 0.29
N ARG A 258 -4.29 -21.36 1.24
CA ARG A 258 -4.03 -22.47 2.17
C ARG A 258 -5.27 -22.86 2.97
N LEU A 259 -5.94 -21.87 3.57
CA LEU A 259 -7.16 -22.09 4.37
C LEU A 259 -8.32 -22.61 3.53
N LEU A 260 -8.36 -22.31 2.24
CA LEU A 260 -9.33 -22.86 1.29
C LEU A 260 -8.95 -24.24 0.74
N GLY A 261 -7.80 -24.80 1.17
CA GLY A 261 -7.30 -26.10 0.66
C GLY A 261 -6.84 -26.02 -0.79
N LYS A 262 -6.41 -24.86 -1.25
CA LYS A 262 -5.84 -24.63 -2.59
C LYS A 262 -4.31 -24.50 -2.49
N PRO A 263 -3.55 -24.70 -3.60
CA PRO A 263 -2.12 -24.42 -3.60
C PRO A 263 -1.86 -22.99 -3.15
N ALA A 264 -1.01 -22.81 -2.13
CA ALA A 264 -0.71 -21.51 -1.52
C ALA A 264 0.28 -20.67 -2.35
N SER A 265 0.18 -20.75 -3.67
CA SER A 265 1.03 -20.01 -4.61
C SER A 265 0.25 -18.86 -5.22
N MET A 266 0.74 -17.63 -4.99
CA MET A 266 0.22 -16.42 -5.62
C MET A 266 1.41 -15.55 -6.03
N ALA A 267 1.40 -15.08 -7.28
CA ALA A 267 2.41 -14.15 -7.74
C ALA A 267 2.34 -12.86 -6.93
N SER A 268 3.44 -12.47 -6.34
CA SER A 268 3.54 -11.27 -5.52
C SER A 268 4.86 -10.55 -5.77
N GLN A 269 4.86 -9.26 -5.51
CA GLN A 269 6.02 -8.39 -5.57
C GLN A 269 6.50 -8.08 -4.15
N GLY A 270 7.80 -7.91 -3.99
CA GLY A 270 8.39 -7.57 -2.71
C GLY A 270 9.39 -6.42 -2.79
N GLU A 271 9.76 -5.91 -1.63
CA GLU A 271 10.71 -4.81 -1.52
C GLU A 271 11.68 -5.00 -0.36
N LEU A 272 12.85 -4.36 -0.45
CA LEU A 272 13.71 -4.04 0.67
C LEU A 272 13.56 -2.56 1.00
N CYS A 273 13.38 -2.25 2.28
CA CYS A 273 13.35 -0.89 2.78
C CYS A 273 14.41 -0.72 3.86
N LEU A 274 15.38 0.15 3.62
CA LEU A 274 16.46 0.45 4.57
C LEU A 274 16.23 1.83 5.19
N TYR A 275 16.38 1.91 6.50
CA TYR A 275 16.27 3.15 7.25
C TYR A 275 17.64 3.58 7.79
N PHE A 276 17.91 4.88 7.66
CA PHE A 276 19.11 5.51 8.20
C PHE A 276 18.74 6.74 9.04
N ALA A 277 19.44 6.92 10.15
CA ALA A 277 19.47 8.18 10.88
C ALA A 277 20.59 9.06 10.35
N ALA A 278 20.31 10.33 10.15
CA ALA A 278 21.29 11.32 9.70
C ALA A 278 21.22 12.59 10.55
N PRO A 279 22.36 13.28 10.79
CA PRO A 279 22.35 14.53 11.54
C PRO A 279 21.71 15.71 10.75
N LYS A 280 21.51 15.53 9.46
CA LYS A 280 20.90 16.51 8.57
C LYS A 280 20.27 15.83 7.36
N ALA A 281 19.08 16.29 6.99
CA ALA A 281 18.38 15.82 5.79
C ALA A 281 19.19 16.13 4.53
N PRO A 282 19.35 15.16 3.61
CA PRO A 282 19.98 15.41 2.31
C PRO A 282 19.12 16.30 1.38
N ASN A 283 17.84 16.38 1.68
CA ASN A 283 16.87 17.25 1.01
C ASN A 283 15.87 17.74 2.06
N THR A 284 15.58 19.04 2.05
CA THR A 284 14.69 19.71 3.01
C THR A 284 13.27 19.92 2.49
N ASP A 285 13.00 19.53 1.27
CA ASP A 285 11.64 19.57 0.71
C ASP A 285 10.98 18.19 0.84
N PRO A 286 9.68 18.10 1.19
CA PRO A 286 8.98 16.83 1.40
C PRO A 286 8.58 16.15 0.07
N TYR A 287 9.58 15.80 -0.73
CA TYR A 287 9.41 15.10 -2.02
C TYR A 287 9.90 13.67 -1.95
N LEU A 288 9.26 12.80 -2.72
CA LEU A 288 9.84 11.53 -3.13
C LEU A 288 11.00 11.80 -4.10
N ILE A 289 12.14 11.18 -3.88
CA ILE A 289 13.30 11.21 -4.77
C ILE A 289 13.34 9.90 -5.55
N LEU A 290 13.32 10.00 -6.88
CA LEU A 290 13.30 8.87 -7.81
C LEU A 290 14.64 8.72 -8.52
N ASN A 291 15.07 7.48 -8.74
CA ASN A 291 16.22 7.14 -9.56
C ASN A 291 15.85 7.11 -11.05
N GLY A 292 16.00 8.22 -11.73
CA GLY A 292 15.77 8.34 -13.18
C GLY A 292 16.98 7.98 -14.05
N GLU A 293 18.05 7.44 -13.47
CA GLU A 293 19.26 7.00 -14.20
C GLU A 293 19.20 5.53 -14.57
N GLY A 294 18.39 4.73 -13.86
CA GLY A 294 18.28 3.29 -14.09
C GLY A 294 19.53 2.49 -13.73
N THR A 295 20.43 3.07 -12.93
CA THR A 295 21.67 2.44 -12.43
C THR A 295 21.68 2.40 -10.91
N GLY A 296 22.44 1.47 -10.33
CA GLY A 296 22.47 1.26 -8.88
C GLY A 296 21.31 0.40 -8.40
N VAL A 297 21.16 0.30 -7.08
CA VAL A 297 20.14 -0.55 -6.42
C VAL A 297 18.95 0.26 -5.89
N ILE A 298 19.12 1.57 -5.71
CA ILE A 298 18.08 2.45 -5.16
C ILE A 298 17.02 2.72 -6.21
N ASN A 299 15.76 2.38 -5.91
CA ASN A 299 14.61 2.82 -6.71
C ASN A 299 14.16 4.22 -6.30
N SER A 300 13.95 4.42 -5.02
CA SER A 300 13.48 5.69 -4.47
C SER A 300 14.00 5.94 -3.06
N LEU A 301 13.96 7.22 -2.67
CA LEU A 301 14.33 7.69 -1.34
C LEU A 301 13.35 8.73 -0.86
N THR A 302 13.05 8.71 0.42
CA THR A 302 12.31 9.76 1.12
C THR A 302 13.02 10.15 2.41
N VAL A 303 12.67 11.34 2.92
CA VAL A 303 13.04 11.78 4.27
C VAL A 303 11.75 11.96 5.06
N PRO A 304 11.23 10.89 5.69
CA PRO A 304 9.94 10.93 6.40
C PRO A 304 9.86 12.02 7.46
N SER A 305 10.95 12.32 8.14
CA SER A 305 11.04 13.38 9.15
C SER A 305 10.86 14.80 8.57
N VAL A 306 11.21 15.03 7.31
CA VAL A 306 10.93 16.30 6.58
C VAL A 306 9.43 16.40 6.22
N VAL A 307 8.75 15.27 6.02
CA VAL A 307 7.30 15.26 5.78
C VAL A 307 6.55 15.42 7.10
N ALA A 308 6.95 14.67 8.12
CA ALA A 308 6.35 14.66 9.45
C ALA A 308 7.46 14.60 10.50
N THR A 309 7.66 15.70 11.23
CA THR A 309 8.75 15.84 12.22
C THR A 309 8.70 14.79 13.33
N SER A 310 7.55 14.19 13.57
CA SER A 310 7.35 13.09 14.54
C SER A 310 8.07 11.78 14.16
N TYR A 311 8.57 11.64 12.94
CA TYR A 311 9.24 10.42 12.50
C TYR A 311 10.70 10.29 12.96
N ALA A 312 11.28 11.35 13.52
CA ALA A 312 12.63 11.33 14.06
C ALA A 312 12.71 12.10 15.39
N PRO A 313 13.64 11.75 16.28
CA PRO A 313 13.91 12.52 17.48
C PRO A 313 14.53 13.88 17.12
N ALA A 314 14.42 14.85 18.01
CA ALA A 314 14.95 16.20 17.80
C ALA A 314 16.45 16.16 17.50
N GLY A 315 16.86 16.84 16.42
CA GLY A 315 18.26 16.94 15.99
C GLY A 315 18.74 15.80 15.09
N GLU A 316 17.88 14.84 14.75
CA GLU A 316 18.15 13.78 13.80
C GLU A 316 17.09 13.75 12.69
N GLU A 317 17.43 13.16 11.57
CA GLU A 317 16.55 12.99 10.41
C GLU A 317 16.46 11.51 10.04
N LEU A 318 15.26 11.09 9.65
CA LEU A 318 15.01 9.73 9.15
C LEU A 318 15.06 9.70 7.63
N ILE A 319 15.87 8.79 7.10
CA ILE A 319 15.98 8.53 5.66
C ILE A 319 15.46 7.12 5.39
N SER A 320 14.53 7.01 4.46
CA SER A 320 13.97 5.75 3.98
C SER A 320 14.40 5.51 2.53
N VAL A 321 15.02 4.36 2.27
CA VAL A 321 15.52 3.96 0.95
C VAL A 321 14.85 2.66 0.53
N VAL A 322 14.32 2.64 -0.68
CA VAL A 322 13.58 1.49 -1.23
C VAL A 322 14.36 0.87 -2.39
N LEU A 323 14.50 -0.46 -2.33
CA LEU A 323 15.04 -1.29 -3.39
C LEU A 323 13.94 -2.24 -3.89
N ILE A 324 13.79 -2.33 -5.19
CA ILE A 324 12.83 -3.23 -5.84
C ILE A 324 13.59 -4.21 -6.74
N GLY A 325 13.18 -5.49 -6.70
CA GLY A 325 13.86 -6.54 -7.47
C GLY A 325 15.13 -7.09 -6.81
N HIS A 326 15.47 -6.66 -5.60
CA HIS A 326 16.72 -7.03 -4.91
C HIS A 326 16.52 -7.87 -3.64
N LEU A 327 15.39 -8.58 -3.52
CA LEU A 327 15.05 -9.37 -2.32
C LEU A 327 16.07 -10.47 -1.97
N ALA A 328 16.84 -10.95 -2.94
CA ALA A 328 17.84 -11.99 -2.75
C ALA A 328 19.13 -11.49 -2.04
N LEU A 329 19.34 -10.16 -1.98
CA LEU A 329 20.50 -9.61 -1.27
C LEU A 329 20.35 -9.84 0.23
N ASP A 330 21.39 -10.30 0.91
CA ASP A 330 21.45 -10.25 2.37
C ASP A 330 21.54 -8.79 2.86
N ASP A 331 21.23 -8.54 4.13
CA ASP A 331 21.11 -7.19 4.66
C ASP A 331 22.44 -6.41 4.61
N LYS A 332 23.58 -7.06 4.83
CA LYS A 332 24.90 -6.43 4.78
C LYS A 332 25.28 -6.03 3.35
N THR A 333 25.02 -6.90 2.39
CA THR A 333 25.25 -6.63 0.97
C THR A 333 24.31 -5.52 0.48
N ALA A 334 23.04 -5.54 0.87
CA ALA A 334 22.07 -4.51 0.54
C ALA A 334 22.49 -3.14 1.11
N GLU A 335 22.87 -3.08 2.40
CA GLU A 335 23.36 -1.85 3.03
C GLU A 335 24.60 -1.29 2.32
N SER A 336 25.59 -2.16 2.02
CA SER A 336 26.82 -1.74 1.33
C SER A 336 26.53 -1.16 -0.06
N ALA A 337 25.64 -1.81 -0.84
CA ALA A 337 25.24 -1.34 -2.15
C ALA A 337 24.49 0.00 -2.07
N VAL A 338 23.56 0.13 -1.11
CA VAL A 338 22.83 1.39 -0.86
C VAL A 338 23.78 2.51 -0.46
N ARG A 339 24.74 2.27 0.45
CA ARG A 339 25.71 3.29 0.85
C ARG A 339 26.56 3.79 -0.31
N LYS A 340 26.95 2.89 -1.21
CA LYS A 340 27.65 3.25 -2.44
C LYS A 340 26.83 4.23 -3.30
N ASP A 341 25.59 3.89 -3.57
CA ASP A 341 24.69 4.75 -4.35
C ASP A 341 24.42 6.08 -3.64
N LEU A 342 24.16 6.05 -2.32
CA LEU A 342 23.94 7.25 -1.52
C LEU A 342 25.16 8.16 -1.51
N THR A 343 26.37 7.60 -1.45
CA THR A 343 27.62 8.38 -1.50
C THR A 343 27.78 9.05 -2.86
N ASP A 344 27.41 8.36 -3.95
CA ASP A 344 27.37 8.96 -5.30
C ASP A 344 26.31 10.06 -5.40
N TRP A 345 25.18 9.94 -4.68
CA TRP A 345 24.10 10.93 -4.70
C TRP A 345 24.37 12.16 -3.83
N PHE A 346 24.89 11.98 -2.64
CA PHE A 346 24.97 13.01 -1.58
C PHE A 346 26.38 13.25 -1.04
N GLY A 347 27.39 12.54 -1.58
CA GLY A 347 28.79 12.72 -1.20
C GLY A 347 29.13 12.10 0.17
N PRO A 348 30.26 12.53 0.76
CA PRO A 348 30.84 11.91 1.96
C PRO A 348 29.99 12.11 3.24
N ALA A 349 28.98 12.97 3.23
CA ALA A 349 28.08 13.14 4.36
C ALA A 349 27.36 11.82 4.76
N VAL A 350 27.22 10.89 3.80
CA VAL A 350 26.60 9.57 4.00
C VAL A 350 27.39 8.68 4.98
N GLU A 351 28.68 8.90 5.13
CA GLU A 351 29.52 8.17 6.10
C GLU A 351 29.04 8.36 7.55
N LYS A 352 28.41 9.50 7.84
CA LYS A 352 27.85 9.83 9.15
C LYS A 352 26.45 9.27 9.39
N TRP A 353 25.84 8.63 8.38
CA TRP A 353 24.50 8.09 8.52
C TRP A 353 24.54 6.73 9.22
N ARG A 354 23.78 6.58 10.29
CA ARG A 354 23.67 5.35 11.06
C ARG A 354 22.56 4.49 10.45
N HIS A 355 22.87 3.26 10.03
CA HIS A 355 21.85 2.29 9.63
C HIS A 355 21.02 1.91 10.86
N LEU A 356 19.70 2.00 10.75
CA LEU A 356 18.76 1.67 11.81
C LEU A 356 18.20 0.27 11.66
N LYS A 357 17.61 0.00 10.49
CA LYS A 357 16.95 -1.28 10.22
C LYS A 357 16.76 -1.53 8.74
N THR A 358 16.76 -2.80 8.35
CA THR A 358 16.35 -3.28 7.03
C THR A 358 15.07 -4.09 7.16
N TYR A 359 14.03 -3.72 6.44
CA TYR A 359 12.81 -4.51 6.29
C TYR A 359 12.83 -5.24 4.96
N ARG A 360 12.62 -6.56 5.03
CA ARG A 360 12.48 -7.44 3.88
C ARG A 360 11.04 -7.91 3.78
N ILE A 361 10.30 -7.37 2.83
CA ILE A 361 8.87 -7.66 2.66
C ILE A 361 8.71 -8.51 1.41
N GLN A 362 8.52 -9.82 1.59
CA GLN A 362 8.45 -10.78 0.49
C GLN A 362 7.14 -10.67 -0.30
N HIS A 363 6.03 -10.43 0.41
CA HIS A 363 4.69 -10.33 -0.15
C HIS A 363 4.11 -8.94 0.09
N ALA A 364 4.81 -7.89 -0.40
CA ALA A 364 4.40 -6.51 -0.20
C ALA A 364 3.11 -6.19 -0.98
N LEU A 365 3.04 -6.60 -2.24
CA LEU A 365 1.85 -6.45 -3.09
C LEU A 365 1.61 -7.71 -3.93
N PRO A 366 0.35 -8.11 -4.19
CA PRO A 366 0.02 -9.08 -5.22
C PRO A 366 0.39 -8.55 -6.60
N ALA A 367 0.79 -9.44 -7.51
CA ALA A 367 1.04 -9.07 -8.90
C ALA A 367 -0.24 -8.55 -9.56
N GLN A 368 -0.11 -7.51 -10.37
CA GLN A 368 -1.22 -6.78 -10.96
C GLN A 368 -1.28 -6.96 -12.49
N THR A 369 -1.02 -8.17 -12.95
CA THR A 369 -1.02 -8.49 -14.38
C THR A 369 -2.43 -8.33 -14.97
N PRO A 370 -2.59 -7.62 -16.10
CA PRO A 370 -3.89 -7.46 -16.76
C PRO A 370 -4.40 -8.81 -17.32
N PRO A 371 -5.73 -9.02 -17.39
CA PRO A 371 -6.78 -8.09 -16.96
C PRO A 371 -7.04 -8.13 -15.45
N ILE A 372 -7.24 -6.95 -14.84
CA ILE A 372 -7.61 -6.83 -13.42
C ILE A 372 -9.14 -6.78 -13.28
N PRO A 373 -9.72 -7.58 -12.36
CA PRO A 373 -11.15 -7.51 -12.06
C PRO A 373 -11.58 -6.11 -11.56
N ASP A 374 -12.82 -5.72 -11.85
CA ASP A 374 -13.40 -4.48 -11.31
C ASP A 374 -13.49 -4.57 -9.77
N PRO A 375 -12.71 -3.76 -9.02
CA PRO A 375 -12.67 -3.82 -7.56
C PRO A 375 -13.93 -3.29 -6.89
N THR A 376 -14.83 -2.68 -7.64
CA THR A 376 -16.10 -2.13 -7.11
C THR A 376 -17.19 -3.20 -7.05
N VAL A 377 -16.97 -4.38 -7.61
CA VAL A 377 -17.94 -5.49 -7.58
C VAL A 377 -18.05 -6.03 -6.17
N PRO A 378 -19.27 -6.16 -5.61
CA PRO A 378 -19.49 -6.71 -4.29
C PRO A 378 -18.96 -8.14 -4.13
N SER A 379 -18.45 -8.45 -2.94
CA SER A 379 -18.01 -9.79 -2.57
C SER A 379 -19.19 -10.78 -2.56
N LYS A 380 -18.86 -12.06 -2.83
CA LYS A 380 -19.80 -13.17 -2.71
C LYS A 380 -19.15 -14.26 -1.87
N SER A 381 -19.95 -15.18 -1.30
CA SER A 381 -19.44 -16.37 -0.65
C SER A 381 -18.66 -17.23 -1.67
N VAL A 382 -17.49 -17.71 -1.28
CA VAL A 382 -16.67 -18.63 -2.10
C VAL A 382 -17.05 -20.09 -1.87
N ARG A 383 -17.67 -20.36 -0.73
CA ARG A 383 -18.31 -21.62 -0.33
C ARG A 383 -19.45 -21.25 0.64
N PRO A 384 -20.46 -22.10 0.86
CA PRO A 384 -21.50 -21.83 1.84
C PRO A 384 -20.92 -21.42 3.20
N GLY A 385 -21.28 -20.23 3.68
CA GLY A 385 -20.81 -19.66 4.94
C GLY A 385 -19.34 -19.23 4.98
N ILE A 386 -18.59 -19.25 3.86
CA ILE A 386 -17.19 -18.81 3.79
C ILE A 386 -17.05 -17.68 2.78
N TYR A 387 -16.54 -16.54 3.25
CA TYR A 387 -16.31 -15.34 2.49
C TYR A 387 -14.82 -15.00 2.45
N VAL A 388 -14.43 -14.21 1.48
CA VAL A 388 -13.04 -13.77 1.31
C VAL A 388 -13.03 -12.27 1.09
N CYS A 389 -12.11 -11.58 1.75
CA CYS A 389 -11.78 -10.19 1.49
C CYS A 389 -10.28 -9.97 1.51
N GLY A 390 -9.83 -8.87 0.94
CA GLY A 390 -8.43 -8.49 0.82
C GLY A 390 -8.14 -7.88 -0.54
N GLU A 391 -7.12 -7.07 -0.58
CA GLU A 391 -6.73 -6.35 -1.80
C GLU A 391 -6.29 -7.26 -2.95
N TYR A 392 -5.79 -8.46 -2.65
CA TYR A 392 -5.36 -9.43 -3.67
C TYR A 392 -6.51 -9.96 -4.54
N GLN A 393 -7.76 -9.67 -4.18
CA GLN A 393 -8.94 -10.03 -4.97
C GLN A 393 -9.02 -9.22 -6.28
N SER A 394 -8.43 -8.03 -6.33
CA SER A 394 -8.50 -7.13 -7.48
C SER A 394 -7.30 -6.17 -7.55
N VAL A 395 -7.36 -5.06 -6.86
CA VAL A 395 -6.33 -4.01 -6.87
C VAL A 395 -5.74 -3.86 -5.48
N PRO A 396 -4.41 -3.92 -5.32
CA PRO A 396 -3.77 -3.69 -4.03
C PRO A 396 -3.86 -2.23 -3.57
N GLY A 397 -3.81 -2.05 -2.26
CA GLY A 397 -3.77 -0.77 -1.58
C GLY A 397 -4.84 -0.57 -0.51
N ILE A 398 -4.64 0.45 0.33
CA ILE A 398 -5.48 0.77 1.49
C ILE A 398 -6.96 0.89 1.09
N GLN A 399 -7.24 1.63 0.01
CA GLN A 399 -8.59 1.83 -0.53
C GLN A 399 -9.34 0.51 -0.72
N TRP A 400 -8.67 -0.44 -1.36
CA TRP A 400 -9.30 -1.67 -1.82
C TRP A 400 -9.37 -2.72 -0.73
N ALA A 401 -8.40 -2.72 0.19
CA ALA A 401 -8.48 -3.52 1.41
C ALA A 401 -9.70 -3.12 2.25
N LEU A 402 -9.90 -1.82 2.49
CA LEU A 402 -11.05 -1.28 3.23
C LEU A 402 -12.38 -1.60 2.53
N LEU A 403 -12.46 -1.35 1.22
CA LEU A 403 -13.67 -1.62 0.42
C LEU A 403 -14.02 -3.10 0.41
N SER A 404 -13.02 -3.97 0.21
CA SER A 404 -13.21 -5.42 0.17
C SER A 404 -13.73 -5.95 1.52
N GLY A 405 -13.19 -5.44 2.65
CA GLY A 405 -13.69 -5.77 3.99
C GLY A 405 -15.14 -5.37 4.20
N ARG A 406 -15.53 -4.15 3.79
CA ARG A 406 -16.92 -3.70 3.84
C ARG A 406 -17.84 -4.58 2.99
N HIS A 407 -17.45 -4.87 1.75
CA HIS A 407 -18.24 -5.72 0.85
C HIS A 407 -18.43 -7.13 1.42
N ALA A 408 -17.41 -7.71 2.07
CA ALA A 408 -17.55 -9.01 2.72
C ALA A 408 -18.55 -8.96 3.88
N ALA A 409 -18.48 -7.93 4.72
CA ALA A 409 -19.46 -7.75 5.81
C ALA A 409 -20.88 -7.60 5.26
N GLU A 410 -21.09 -6.77 4.23
CA GLU A 410 -22.40 -6.57 3.60
C GLU A 410 -22.95 -7.88 3.02
N ALA A 411 -22.11 -8.70 2.40
CA ALA A 411 -22.50 -10.02 1.87
C ALA A 411 -22.91 -10.98 2.97
N VAL A 412 -22.11 -11.06 4.06
CA VAL A 412 -22.45 -11.87 5.24
C VAL A 412 -23.77 -11.47 5.87
N ILE A 413 -23.96 -10.15 6.10
CA ILE A 413 -25.18 -9.61 6.71
C ILE A 413 -26.40 -9.97 5.88
N LYS A 414 -26.30 -9.81 4.56
CA LYS A 414 -27.40 -10.14 3.64
C LYS A 414 -27.74 -11.63 3.71
N GLU A 415 -26.77 -12.52 3.61
CA GLU A 415 -27.02 -13.98 3.62
C GLU A 415 -27.55 -14.47 4.96
N LEU A 416 -27.05 -13.92 6.09
CA LEU A 416 -27.52 -14.31 7.42
C LEU A 416 -28.89 -13.71 7.81
N ALA A 417 -29.35 -12.67 7.12
CA ALA A 417 -30.68 -12.09 7.29
C ALA A 417 -31.77 -12.82 6.47
N GLU A 418 -31.39 -13.54 5.41
CA GLU A 418 -32.30 -14.35 4.63
C GLU A 418 -32.64 -15.65 5.42
N PRO A 419 -33.91 -16.04 5.57
CA PRO A 419 -34.25 -17.30 6.22
C PRO A 419 -33.62 -18.47 5.43
N PRO A 420 -33.15 -19.53 6.10
CA PRO A 420 -32.67 -20.70 5.40
C PRO A 420 -33.77 -21.24 4.49
N GLY A 421 -33.49 -21.29 3.18
CA GLY A 421 -34.39 -21.81 2.16
C GLY A 421 -34.65 -23.30 2.29
#